data_b9f4c3236c6f24b4b5a43915066df0fd
#
_entry.id   b9f4c3236c6f24b4b5a43915066df0fd
#
_cell.length_a   1.000
_cell.length_b   1.000
_cell.length_c   1.000
_cell.angle_alpha   90.00
_cell.angle_beta   90.00
_cell.angle_gamma   90.00
#
_symmetry.space_group_name_H-M   'P 1'
#
loop_
_entity.id
_entity.type
_entity.pdbx_description
1 polymer ?
#
loop_
_entity_poly.entity_id
_entity_poly.type
_entity_poly.pdbx_seq_one_letter_code
_entity_poly.pdbx_strand_id
1 'polypeptide(L)'
;VMIPFRFLHAADLHLDSRFAGLAHLPAAVRSYLRESTFAALGRLICLAIKENVDFVVISGDIYDVSDASLQGQLRFQEALKELGEQGIPVFLIHGNHDPLDGPRLVAEMPEHVTVFGGDAPGYATAHRRRDGQEVAIVSGISYPTAKVTANTAVTFSRKPGSELFHIALLHGNVDGDLQHETYSPCSRKDLIGQGFDYWALGHIHKRSILYEKPYIVYPGNIQGRSVKETGPKGCYVVDVRENGEAALQFHELDIVRWQVTELSIDGMEHEAQWVEAVERRIEDIREADPHLMTVVRFRLTGRGNVHRLLAEKGAAADLLSELQRREALRAERKEYPGLVWTEGFAVESGLAVDRSRLLQEDSFLGEMLRLAEKGEGEGSREELEDIISSAIAPLMENRELRRLLSQVSEEEKLDWLRGAAELGITLLSGLEGAGEAEGGFRDKPDGGRYDED
;
A
#
# COMPACT_ATOMS: atom_id res chain seq x y z
N VAL A 1 31.87 13.38 19.88
CA VAL A 1 30.51 13.75 20.29
C VAL A 1 29.90 14.50 19.13
N MET A 2 28.78 13.97 18.60
CA MET A 2 28.05 14.62 17.50
C MET A 2 27.25 15.79 18.01
N ILE A 3 27.00 16.75 17.16
CA ILE A 3 26.09 17.85 17.44
C ILE A 3 24.66 17.32 17.23
N PRO A 4 23.77 17.37 18.23
CA PRO A 4 22.41 16.90 18.05
C PRO A 4 21.62 17.78 17.10
N PHE A 5 20.81 17.15 16.24
CA PHE A 5 19.97 17.82 15.24
C PHE A 5 18.72 17.00 14.95
N ARG A 6 17.77 17.61 14.24
CA ARG A 6 16.49 17.00 13.87
C ARG A 6 16.23 17.21 12.40
N PHE A 7 15.77 16.16 11.69
CA PHE A 7 15.36 16.28 10.31
C PHE A 7 14.05 15.55 10.04
N LEU A 8 13.39 15.90 8.94
CA LEU A 8 12.19 15.22 8.46
C LEU A 8 12.53 14.42 7.22
N HIS A 9 12.09 13.14 7.17
CA HIS A 9 12.21 12.26 6.02
C HIS A 9 10.85 11.93 5.44
N ALA A 10 10.61 12.35 4.20
CA ALA A 10 9.45 12.03 3.39
C ALA A 10 9.87 11.47 2.03
N ALA A 11 8.96 10.76 1.37
CA ALA A 11 9.11 10.22 0.03
C ALA A 11 7.75 10.05 -0.64
N ASP A 12 7.73 9.79 -1.93
CA ASP A 12 6.55 9.33 -2.67
C ASP A 12 5.34 10.26 -2.46
N LEU A 13 5.54 11.56 -2.74
CA LEU A 13 4.53 12.59 -2.53
C LEU A 13 3.38 12.49 -3.53
N HIS A 14 3.70 12.12 -4.77
CA HIS A 14 2.75 11.92 -5.88
C HIS A 14 1.67 12.98 -5.96
N LEU A 15 2.09 14.24 -5.96
CA LEU A 15 1.19 15.39 -5.96
C LEU A 15 0.34 15.44 -7.22
N ASP A 16 -0.96 15.74 -7.06
CA ASP A 16 -1.96 15.82 -8.13
C ASP A 16 -2.22 14.49 -8.89
N SER A 17 -1.70 13.37 -8.40
CA SER A 17 -1.90 12.08 -9.04
C SER A 17 -3.33 11.56 -8.90
N ARG A 18 -3.74 10.71 -9.85
CA ARG A 18 -5.07 10.12 -9.88
C ARG A 18 -5.23 9.00 -8.86
N PHE A 19 -6.42 8.90 -8.31
CA PHE A 19 -6.81 7.80 -7.43
C PHE A 19 -7.28 6.61 -8.26
N ALA A 20 -6.69 5.43 -8.04
CA ALA A 20 -7.05 4.22 -8.77
C ALA A 20 -8.34 3.59 -8.23
N GLY A 21 -9.12 2.95 -9.12
CA GLY A 21 -10.29 2.16 -8.73
C GLY A 21 -11.58 2.96 -8.47
N LEU A 22 -11.59 4.27 -8.69
CA LEU A 22 -12.70 5.17 -8.35
C LEU A 22 -13.29 5.87 -9.59
N ALA A 23 -13.74 5.08 -10.58
CA ALA A 23 -14.14 5.60 -11.89
C ALA A 23 -15.40 6.51 -11.88
N HIS A 24 -16.33 6.31 -10.95
CA HIS A 24 -17.66 6.96 -10.96
C HIS A 24 -17.95 7.76 -9.67
N LEU A 25 -16.95 8.52 -9.20
CA LEU A 25 -17.14 9.35 -8.01
C LEU A 25 -17.99 10.59 -8.29
N PRO A 26 -18.87 10.99 -7.34
CA PRO A 26 -19.48 12.30 -7.33
C PRO A 26 -18.43 13.41 -7.38
N ALA A 27 -18.75 14.54 -8.02
CA ALA A 27 -17.80 15.63 -8.23
C ALA A 27 -17.16 16.13 -6.92
N ALA A 28 -17.97 16.25 -5.85
CA ALA A 28 -17.50 16.69 -4.53
C ALA A 28 -16.45 15.72 -3.93
N VAL A 29 -16.73 14.42 -3.94
CA VAL A 29 -15.80 13.38 -3.43
C VAL A 29 -14.53 13.36 -4.25
N ARG A 30 -14.65 13.41 -5.59
CA ARG A 30 -13.49 13.43 -6.51
C ARG A 30 -12.59 14.64 -6.25
N SER A 31 -13.18 15.82 -6.07
CA SER A 31 -12.44 17.04 -5.76
C SER A 31 -11.69 16.92 -4.44
N TYR A 32 -12.33 16.39 -3.40
CA TYR A 32 -11.70 16.19 -2.09
C TYR A 32 -10.52 15.23 -2.16
N LEU A 33 -10.69 14.10 -2.85
CA LEU A 33 -9.61 13.13 -3.06
C LEU A 33 -8.42 13.77 -3.81
N ARG A 34 -8.69 14.51 -4.87
CA ARG A 34 -7.63 15.18 -5.63
C ARG A 34 -6.85 16.20 -4.78
N GLU A 35 -7.53 16.94 -3.93
CA GLU A 35 -6.91 17.90 -3.01
C GLU A 35 -6.16 17.23 -1.86
N SER A 36 -6.37 15.95 -1.59
CA SER A 36 -5.81 15.27 -0.43
C SER A 36 -4.28 15.17 -0.43
N THR A 37 -3.64 14.99 -1.59
CA THR A 37 -2.18 14.97 -1.70
C THR A 37 -1.57 16.33 -1.34
N PHE A 38 -2.22 17.42 -1.74
CA PHE A 38 -1.80 18.77 -1.38
C PHE A 38 -2.05 19.09 0.09
N ALA A 39 -3.15 18.60 0.64
CA ALA A 39 -3.44 18.76 2.07
C ALA A 39 -2.42 17.99 2.93
N ALA A 40 -2.02 16.78 2.50
CA ALA A 40 -0.96 16.03 3.14
C ALA A 40 0.40 16.75 3.05
N LEU A 41 0.72 17.37 1.89
CA LEU A 41 1.90 18.24 1.75
C LEU A 41 1.83 19.42 2.74
N GLY A 42 0.69 20.11 2.82
CA GLY A 42 0.52 21.21 3.78
C GLY A 42 0.75 20.77 5.23
N ARG A 43 0.24 19.57 5.62
CA ARG A 43 0.51 18.97 6.92
C ARG A 43 2.00 18.67 7.14
N LEU A 44 2.71 18.21 6.11
CA LEU A 44 4.15 17.98 6.16
C LEU A 44 4.91 19.28 6.46
N ILE A 45 4.58 20.37 5.73
CA ILE A 45 5.20 21.68 5.96
C ILE A 45 4.92 22.20 7.37
N CYS A 46 3.65 22.18 7.78
CA CYS A 46 3.28 22.56 9.15
C CYS A 46 4.00 21.74 10.20
N LEU A 47 4.16 20.42 9.99
CA LEU A 47 4.90 19.53 10.88
C LEU A 47 6.38 19.91 10.95
N ALA A 48 7.04 20.13 9.81
CA ALA A 48 8.45 20.52 9.76
C ALA A 48 8.71 21.81 10.56
N ILE A 49 7.81 22.78 10.41
CA ILE A 49 7.88 24.06 11.15
C ILE A 49 7.62 23.85 12.64
N LYS A 50 6.55 23.13 12.99
CA LYS A 50 6.14 22.86 14.38
C LYS A 50 7.22 22.10 15.16
N GLU A 51 7.78 21.06 14.53
CA GLU A 51 8.83 20.23 15.13
C GLU A 51 10.21 20.92 15.10
N ASN A 52 10.28 22.12 14.50
CA ASN A 52 11.49 22.92 14.39
C ASN A 52 12.67 22.13 13.83
N VAL A 53 12.42 21.38 12.73
CA VAL A 53 13.46 20.57 12.11
C VAL A 53 14.58 21.43 11.52
N ASP A 54 15.80 20.93 11.52
CA ASP A 54 16.95 21.63 10.96
C ASP A 54 16.94 21.59 9.41
N PHE A 55 16.39 20.52 8.84
CA PHE A 55 16.21 20.35 7.38
C PHE A 55 15.20 19.26 7.05
N VAL A 56 14.80 19.20 5.78
CA VAL A 56 13.91 18.18 5.24
C VAL A 56 14.65 17.39 4.16
N VAL A 57 14.46 16.06 4.12
CA VAL A 57 14.90 15.20 3.02
C VAL A 57 13.70 14.58 2.33
N ILE A 58 13.71 14.58 0.97
CA ILE A 58 12.64 14.02 0.15
C ILE A 58 13.25 13.02 -0.84
N SER A 59 12.87 11.75 -0.73
CA SER A 59 13.49 10.64 -1.45
C SER A 59 12.74 10.23 -2.72
N GLY A 60 12.37 11.21 -3.58
CA GLY A 60 11.85 11.00 -4.93
C GLY A 60 10.34 10.87 -5.04
N ASP A 61 9.87 10.72 -6.26
CA ASP A 61 8.47 10.62 -6.66
C ASP A 61 7.59 11.75 -6.11
N ILE A 62 8.00 12.99 -6.43
CA ILE A 62 7.27 14.19 -6.05
C ILE A 62 5.98 14.30 -6.87
N TYR A 63 6.05 13.94 -8.16
CA TYR A 63 4.94 13.97 -9.11
C TYR A 63 4.83 12.66 -9.89
N ASP A 64 3.67 12.41 -10.49
CA ASP A 64 3.54 11.48 -11.62
C ASP A 64 3.62 12.29 -12.92
N VAL A 65 4.68 12.10 -13.72
CA VAL A 65 4.90 12.88 -14.97
C VAL A 65 3.71 12.84 -15.91
N SER A 66 3.00 11.70 -15.98
CA SER A 66 1.77 11.55 -16.79
C SER A 66 0.61 12.44 -16.32
N ASP A 67 0.60 12.81 -15.06
CA ASP A 67 -0.49 13.55 -14.40
C ASP A 67 -0.05 14.93 -13.87
N ALA A 68 1.28 15.22 -13.92
CA ALA A 68 1.86 16.44 -13.37
C ALA A 68 1.27 17.69 -14.01
N SER A 69 0.35 18.32 -13.30
CA SER A 69 -0.21 19.60 -13.70
C SER A 69 0.73 20.75 -13.36
N LEU A 70 0.64 21.86 -14.12
CA LEU A 70 1.29 23.11 -13.75
C LEU A 70 0.90 23.53 -12.31
N GLN A 71 -0.35 23.33 -11.94
CA GLN A 71 -0.85 23.63 -10.61
C GLN A 71 -0.11 22.82 -9.53
N GLY A 72 0.12 21.53 -9.76
CA GLY A 72 0.88 20.67 -8.82
C GLY A 72 2.28 21.18 -8.60
N GLN A 73 2.98 21.56 -9.68
CA GLN A 73 4.36 22.09 -9.57
C GLN A 73 4.39 23.46 -8.87
N LEU A 74 3.45 24.35 -9.16
CA LEU A 74 3.37 25.67 -8.49
C LEU A 74 3.09 25.51 -6.99
N ARG A 75 2.15 24.65 -6.60
CA ARG A 75 1.82 24.40 -5.17
C ARG A 75 3.00 23.77 -4.41
N PHE A 76 3.76 22.89 -5.05
CA PHE A 76 4.98 22.36 -4.43
C PHE A 76 6.03 23.46 -4.24
N GLN A 77 6.21 24.34 -5.21
CA GLN A 77 7.12 25.48 -5.07
C GLN A 77 6.69 26.44 -3.96
N GLU A 78 5.40 26.71 -3.83
CA GLU A 78 4.85 27.50 -2.73
C GLU A 78 5.17 26.88 -1.37
N ALA A 79 4.99 25.54 -1.24
CA ALA A 79 5.34 24.80 -0.04
C ALA A 79 6.85 24.86 0.28
N LEU A 80 7.71 24.75 -0.74
CA LEU A 80 9.16 24.90 -0.57
C LEU A 80 9.53 26.32 -0.12
N LYS A 81 8.91 27.35 -0.69
CA LYS A 81 9.14 28.75 -0.28
C LYS A 81 8.76 28.98 1.20
N GLU A 82 7.66 28.41 1.66
CA GLU A 82 7.24 28.48 3.06
C GLU A 82 8.30 27.89 4.00
N LEU A 83 8.92 26.74 3.64
CA LEU A 83 10.05 26.21 4.38
C LEU A 83 11.26 27.16 4.36
N GLY A 84 11.55 27.75 3.20
CA GLY A 84 12.65 28.73 3.05
C GLY A 84 12.44 29.98 3.88
N GLU A 85 11.25 30.51 3.99
CA GLU A 85 10.90 31.64 4.85
C GLU A 85 11.15 31.33 6.34
N GLN A 86 11.05 30.07 6.72
CA GLN A 86 11.40 29.57 8.04
C GLN A 86 12.88 29.18 8.17
N GLY A 87 13.68 29.36 7.11
CA GLY A 87 15.09 28.96 7.06
C GLY A 87 15.31 27.46 7.15
N ILE A 88 14.37 26.62 6.67
CA ILE A 88 14.46 25.17 6.64
C ILE A 88 14.93 24.74 5.25
N PRO A 89 16.19 24.29 5.08
CA PRO A 89 16.67 23.78 3.80
C PRO A 89 16.06 22.42 3.46
N VAL A 90 15.97 22.13 2.14
CA VAL A 90 15.43 20.88 1.63
C VAL A 90 16.47 20.21 0.73
N PHE A 91 16.72 18.92 0.96
CA PHE A 91 17.51 18.05 0.12
C PHE A 91 16.60 17.05 -0.54
N LEU A 92 16.61 16.98 -1.87
CA LEU A 92 15.72 16.09 -2.59
C LEU A 92 16.40 15.39 -3.76
N ILE A 93 15.84 14.23 -4.09
CA ILE A 93 16.11 13.49 -5.31
C ILE A 93 14.82 13.31 -6.10
N HIS A 94 14.92 13.01 -7.38
CA HIS A 94 13.82 12.57 -8.23
C HIS A 94 13.79 11.05 -8.36
N GLY A 95 12.60 10.46 -8.46
CA GLY A 95 12.40 9.03 -8.64
C GLY A 95 12.02 8.63 -10.05
N ASN A 96 11.41 7.45 -10.22
CA ASN A 96 11.03 6.92 -11.53
C ASN A 96 9.77 7.60 -12.11
N HIS A 97 8.92 8.17 -11.27
CA HIS A 97 7.72 8.89 -11.70
C HIS A 97 8.01 10.34 -12.09
N ASP A 98 9.11 10.94 -11.65
CA ASP A 98 9.49 12.32 -11.93
C ASP A 98 10.98 12.47 -12.33
N PRO A 99 11.51 11.66 -13.26
CA PRO A 99 12.93 11.63 -13.59
C PRO A 99 13.44 12.96 -14.12
N LEU A 100 14.79 13.12 -14.12
CA LEU A 100 15.43 14.36 -14.52
C LEU A 100 15.19 14.75 -16.00
N ASP A 101 14.96 13.79 -16.88
CA ASP A 101 14.61 14.01 -18.30
C ASP A 101 13.12 14.25 -18.53
N GLY A 102 12.29 14.15 -17.47
CA GLY A 102 10.86 14.41 -17.55
C GLY A 102 10.50 15.87 -17.82
N PRO A 103 9.29 16.15 -18.34
CA PRO A 103 8.84 17.51 -18.61
C PRO A 103 8.74 18.34 -17.32
N ARG A 104 9.39 19.48 -17.31
CA ARG A 104 9.33 20.44 -16.20
C ARG A 104 8.73 21.73 -16.71
N LEU A 105 7.62 22.15 -16.07
CA LEU A 105 6.90 23.37 -16.40
C LEU A 105 7.42 24.58 -15.61
N VAL A 106 8.10 24.30 -14.47
CA VAL A 106 8.65 25.34 -13.59
C VAL A 106 10.18 25.15 -13.55
N ALA A 107 10.90 26.18 -13.94
CA ALA A 107 12.31 26.06 -14.32
C ALA A 107 13.31 26.09 -13.15
N GLU A 108 13.02 26.76 -12.04
CA GLU A 108 14.01 27.00 -10.98
C GLU A 108 13.48 26.60 -9.60
N MET A 109 14.31 25.83 -8.89
CA MET A 109 14.08 25.56 -7.47
C MET A 109 14.59 26.73 -6.62
N PRO A 110 13.95 27.02 -5.45
CA PRO A 110 14.45 28.03 -4.52
C PRO A 110 15.89 27.72 -4.05
N GLU A 111 16.67 28.76 -3.74
CA GLU A 111 18.11 28.64 -3.37
C GLU A 111 18.37 27.70 -2.17
N HIS A 112 17.43 27.59 -1.23
CA HIS A 112 17.53 26.70 -0.06
C HIS A 112 17.21 25.24 -0.36
N VAL A 113 16.90 24.90 -1.63
CA VAL A 113 16.60 23.54 -2.08
C VAL A 113 17.77 22.97 -2.86
N THR A 114 18.33 21.90 -2.38
CA THR A 114 19.37 21.13 -3.07
C THR A 114 18.74 19.94 -3.79
N VAL A 115 18.79 19.94 -5.12
CA VAL A 115 18.40 18.81 -5.97
C VAL A 115 19.65 18.06 -6.40
N PHE A 116 19.77 16.78 -6.07
CA PHE A 116 20.92 15.98 -6.50
C PHE A 116 20.78 15.54 -7.97
N GLY A 117 21.90 15.52 -8.68
CA GLY A 117 21.96 15.09 -10.08
C GLY A 117 21.80 13.57 -10.26
N GLY A 118 21.78 13.12 -11.52
CA GLY A 118 21.56 11.72 -11.89
C GLY A 118 22.81 10.93 -12.30
N ASP A 119 23.97 11.57 -12.46
CA ASP A 119 25.18 10.92 -12.98
C ASP A 119 25.93 10.13 -11.91
N ALA A 120 26.05 10.70 -10.72
CA ALA A 120 26.71 10.11 -9.56
C ALA A 120 26.14 10.72 -8.25
N PRO A 121 26.26 10.02 -7.10
CA PRO A 121 25.87 10.58 -5.84
C PRO A 121 26.60 11.88 -5.52
N GLY A 122 25.84 12.95 -5.32
CA GLY A 122 26.35 14.25 -4.88
C GLY A 122 26.45 14.33 -3.36
N TYR A 123 27.12 15.38 -2.85
CA TYR A 123 27.21 15.67 -1.42
C TYR A 123 26.77 17.11 -1.16
N ALA A 124 26.01 17.29 -0.08
CA ALA A 124 25.68 18.59 0.48
C ALA A 124 25.88 18.55 2.00
N THR A 125 26.29 19.67 2.58
CA THR A 125 26.40 19.78 4.04
C THR A 125 25.14 20.37 4.62
N ALA A 126 24.56 19.68 5.60
CA ALA A 126 23.42 20.15 6.36
C ALA A 126 23.90 20.84 7.65
N HIS A 127 23.24 21.94 7.99
CA HIS A 127 23.57 22.78 9.12
C HIS A 127 22.43 22.81 10.14
N ARG A 128 22.78 22.85 11.42
CA ARG A 128 21.81 23.08 12.48
C ARG A 128 21.34 24.54 12.45
N ARG A 129 20.04 24.75 12.33
CA ARG A 129 19.45 26.08 12.09
C ARG A 129 19.78 27.13 13.19
N ARG A 130 19.77 26.71 14.45
CA ARG A 130 19.92 27.65 15.59
C ARG A 130 21.28 28.34 15.66
N ASP A 131 22.34 27.75 15.09
CA ASP A 131 23.71 28.24 15.24
C ASP A 131 24.60 28.05 13.98
N GLY A 132 24.05 27.48 12.92
CA GLY A 132 24.76 27.28 11.65
C GLY A 132 25.87 26.23 11.68
N GLN A 133 25.98 25.41 12.73
CA GLN A 133 26.98 24.35 12.79
C GLN A 133 26.70 23.23 11.83
N GLU A 134 27.75 22.73 11.15
CA GLU A 134 27.65 21.55 10.30
C GLU A 134 27.29 20.31 11.13
N VAL A 135 26.24 19.57 10.75
CA VAL A 135 25.72 18.44 11.52
C VAL A 135 25.66 17.14 10.72
N ALA A 136 25.43 17.22 9.41
CA ALA A 136 25.34 16.03 8.58
C ALA A 136 25.88 16.27 7.16
N ILE A 137 26.29 15.20 6.52
CA ILE A 137 26.48 15.14 5.07
C ILE A 137 25.28 14.40 4.48
N VAL A 138 24.57 15.09 3.60
CA VAL A 138 23.49 14.49 2.81
C VAL A 138 24.03 14.13 1.44
N SER A 139 23.88 12.87 1.05
CA SER A 139 24.27 12.37 -0.26
C SER A 139 23.03 11.87 -0.99
N GLY A 140 22.92 12.11 -2.29
CA GLY A 140 21.75 11.68 -3.06
C GLY A 140 22.06 11.51 -4.54
N ILE A 141 21.24 10.70 -5.20
CA ILE A 141 21.25 10.52 -6.66
C ILE A 141 19.80 10.47 -7.15
N SER A 142 19.48 11.32 -8.13
CA SER A 142 18.20 11.32 -8.81
C SER A 142 18.18 10.33 -9.97
N TYR A 143 17.00 9.89 -10.37
CA TYR A 143 16.82 9.12 -11.60
C TYR A 143 17.06 10.02 -12.81
N PRO A 144 18.04 9.71 -13.69
CA PRO A 144 18.21 10.44 -14.93
C PRO A 144 17.06 10.19 -15.91
N THR A 145 16.52 8.97 -15.92
CA THR A 145 15.40 8.51 -16.75
C THR A 145 14.43 7.68 -15.92
N ALA A 146 13.20 7.45 -16.38
CA ALA A 146 12.19 6.68 -15.67
C ALA A 146 12.59 5.22 -15.36
N LYS A 147 13.57 4.67 -16.06
CA LYS A 147 14.02 3.28 -15.87
C LYS A 147 15.50 3.21 -15.50
N VAL A 148 15.75 3.05 -14.21
CA VAL A 148 17.10 2.77 -13.68
C VAL A 148 17.11 1.30 -13.22
N THR A 149 17.79 0.43 -13.96
CA THR A 149 17.88 -1.02 -13.68
C THR A 149 19.18 -1.42 -13.01
N ALA A 150 20.17 -0.52 -12.96
CA ALA A 150 21.44 -0.75 -12.30
C ALA A 150 21.30 -0.58 -10.77
N ASN A 151 22.12 -1.32 -10.01
CA ASN A 151 22.27 -1.12 -8.58
C ASN A 151 23.03 0.18 -8.31
N THR A 152 22.31 1.28 -8.09
CA THR A 152 22.92 2.58 -7.82
C THR A 152 23.45 2.70 -6.37
N ALA A 153 22.99 1.88 -5.45
CA ALA A 153 23.44 1.90 -4.05
C ALA A 153 24.94 1.69 -3.90
N VAL A 154 25.54 0.84 -4.73
CA VAL A 154 26.97 0.54 -4.69
C VAL A 154 27.87 1.69 -5.13
N THR A 155 27.30 2.73 -5.73
CA THR A 155 28.04 3.93 -6.16
C THR A 155 28.17 4.97 -5.06
N PHE A 156 27.42 4.82 -3.97
CA PHE A 156 27.53 5.71 -2.83
C PHE A 156 28.80 5.43 -2.02
N SER A 157 29.35 6.49 -1.44
CA SER A 157 30.43 6.41 -0.47
C SER A 157 30.31 7.54 0.56
N ARG A 158 30.86 7.37 1.74
CA ARG A 158 30.96 8.49 2.71
C ARG A 158 31.87 9.57 2.15
N LYS A 159 31.56 10.84 2.43
CA LYS A 159 32.43 11.95 2.08
C LYS A 159 33.79 11.78 2.79
N PRO A 160 34.90 11.67 2.06
CA PRO A 160 36.22 11.48 2.67
C PRO A 160 36.57 12.59 3.67
N GLY A 161 37.12 12.20 4.82
CA GLY A 161 37.57 13.12 5.85
C GLY A 161 36.46 13.78 6.68
N SER A 162 35.20 13.35 6.55
CA SER A 162 34.11 13.86 7.37
C SER A 162 33.65 12.83 8.43
N GLU A 163 33.65 13.26 9.68
CA GLU A 163 33.11 12.50 10.83
C GLU A 163 31.67 12.86 11.15
N LEU A 164 31.03 13.70 10.35
CA LEU A 164 29.62 14.08 10.51
C LEU A 164 28.69 12.89 10.29
N PHE A 165 27.46 13.01 10.71
CA PHE A 165 26.40 12.04 10.42
C PHE A 165 26.11 11.99 8.90
N HIS A 166 26.11 10.80 8.29
CA HIS A 166 25.93 10.64 6.85
C HIS A 166 24.54 10.09 6.54
N ILE A 167 23.77 10.84 5.74
CA ILE A 167 22.43 10.49 5.25
C ILE A 167 22.54 10.24 3.75
N ALA A 168 22.05 9.10 3.28
CA ALA A 168 21.93 8.79 1.86
C ALA A 168 20.48 8.79 1.40
N LEU A 169 20.16 9.54 0.34
CA LEU A 169 18.86 9.55 -0.32
C LEU A 169 18.92 8.63 -1.53
N LEU A 170 18.11 7.58 -1.52
CA LEU A 170 18.01 6.60 -2.61
C LEU A 170 16.54 6.28 -2.89
N HIS A 171 16.17 6.34 -4.17
CA HIS A 171 14.89 5.85 -4.64
C HIS A 171 15.10 4.48 -5.28
N GLY A 172 14.51 3.40 -4.74
CA GLY A 172 14.75 2.07 -5.28
C GLY A 172 14.19 0.92 -4.45
N ASN A 173 14.26 -0.28 -5.02
CA ASN A 173 13.71 -1.52 -4.47
C ASN A 173 14.79 -2.32 -3.74
N VAL A 174 14.72 -2.37 -2.40
CA VAL A 174 15.65 -3.11 -1.55
C VAL A 174 15.13 -4.53 -1.30
N ASP A 175 16.01 -5.53 -1.48
CA ASP A 175 15.73 -6.98 -1.32
C ASP A 175 14.63 -7.54 -2.23
N GLY A 176 14.19 -6.75 -3.27
CA GLY A 176 13.28 -7.23 -4.30
C GLY A 176 11.82 -7.36 -3.82
N ASP A 177 11.22 -6.27 -3.33
CA ASP A 177 9.77 -6.24 -3.08
C ASP A 177 9.01 -6.56 -4.38
N LEU A 178 8.24 -7.66 -4.36
CA LEU A 178 7.54 -8.19 -5.53
C LEU A 178 6.26 -7.41 -5.89
N GLN A 179 5.80 -6.53 -5.03
CA GLN A 179 4.61 -5.71 -5.26
C GLN A 179 4.93 -4.45 -6.06
N HIS A 180 6.21 -4.13 -6.23
CA HIS A 180 6.71 -2.96 -6.94
C HIS A 180 7.65 -3.35 -8.08
N GLU A 181 7.73 -2.50 -9.11
CA GLU A 181 8.67 -2.69 -10.19
C GLU A 181 10.11 -2.65 -9.67
N THR A 182 10.99 -3.47 -10.28
CA THR A 182 12.37 -3.64 -9.82
C THR A 182 13.25 -2.52 -10.37
N TYR A 183 13.11 -1.31 -9.82
CA TYR A 183 13.96 -0.16 -10.16
C TYR A 183 15.06 0.02 -9.12
N SER A 184 16.26 0.41 -9.59
CA SER A 184 17.47 0.55 -8.77
C SER A 184 17.61 -0.56 -7.72
N PRO A 185 17.57 -1.85 -8.15
CA PRO A 185 17.55 -2.99 -7.25
C PRO A 185 18.85 -3.08 -6.45
N CYS A 186 18.73 -3.20 -5.14
CA CYS A 186 19.86 -3.42 -4.25
C CYS A 186 19.47 -4.34 -3.09
N SER A 187 20.47 -4.79 -2.34
CA SER A 187 20.26 -5.55 -1.12
C SER A 187 20.56 -4.70 0.11
N ARG A 188 19.99 -5.07 1.26
CA ARG A 188 20.38 -4.46 2.56
C ARG A 188 21.88 -4.55 2.80
N LYS A 189 22.56 -5.62 2.35
CA LYS A 189 24.01 -5.78 2.47
C LYS A 189 24.77 -4.72 1.70
N ASP A 190 24.28 -4.34 0.50
CA ASP A 190 24.89 -3.28 -0.29
C ASP A 190 24.83 -1.95 0.45
N LEU A 191 23.69 -1.63 1.06
CA LEU A 191 23.48 -0.39 1.82
C LEU A 191 24.35 -0.34 3.09
N ILE A 192 24.37 -1.41 3.87
CA ILE A 192 25.18 -1.51 5.09
C ILE A 192 26.67 -1.35 4.75
N GLY A 193 27.12 -1.95 3.64
CA GLY A 193 28.52 -1.92 3.20
C GLY A 193 29.05 -0.52 2.87
N GLN A 194 28.22 0.45 2.57
CA GLN A 194 28.62 1.83 2.24
C GLN A 194 28.92 2.70 3.47
N GLY A 195 28.58 2.22 4.68
CA GLY A 195 28.96 2.87 5.93
C GLY A 195 28.20 4.17 6.24
N PHE A 196 27.04 4.44 5.64
CA PHE A 196 26.16 5.56 6.01
C PHE A 196 25.48 5.29 7.36
N ASP A 197 25.06 6.34 8.04
CA ASP A 197 24.36 6.26 9.33
C ASP A 197 22.85 6.13 9.15
N TYR A 198 22.31 6.69 8.04
CA TYR A 198 20.90 6.68 7.70
C TYR A 198 20.67 6.60 6.18
N TRP A 199 19.85 5.66 5.73
CA TRP A 199 19.37 5.56 4.36
C TRP A 199 17.91 6.04 4.31
N ALA A 200 17.72 7.19 3.69
CA ALA A 200 16.42 7.76 3.40
C ALA A 200 15.92 7.21 2.05
N LEU A 201 15.05 6.21 2.10
CA LEU A 201 14.56 5.50 0.92
C LEU A 201 13.22 6.05 0.43
N GLY A 202 12.97 5.95 -0.88
CA GLY A 202 11.68 6.11 -1.55
C GLY A 202 11.40 4.96 -2.50
N HIS A 203 10.25 4.96 -3.19
CA HIS A 203 9.73 3.95 -4.11
C HIS A 203 8.70 3.00 -3.50
N ILE A 204 8.87 2.58 -2.26
CA ILE A 204 7.94 1.66 -1.60
C ILE A 204 6.95 2.46 -0.75
N HIS A 205 5.67 2.44 -1.15
CA HIS A 205 4.60 3.21 -0.53
C HIS A 205 4.18 2.67 0.86
N LYS A 206 4.70 1.51 1.25
CA LYS A 206 4.50 0.92 2.57
C LYS A 206 5.61 1.35 3.50
N ARG A 207 5.25 1.98 4.62
CA ARG A 207 6.19 2.33 5.68
C ARG A 207 6.92 1.09 6.22
N SER A 208 8.25 1.14 6.27
CA SER A 208 9.06 0.03 6.78
C SER A 208 10.42 0.51 7.28
N ILE A 209 10.87 -0.01 8.42
CA ILE A 209 12.25 0.08 8.89
C ILE A 209 12.90 -1.26 8.60
N LEU A 210 13.74 -1.31 7.55
CA LEU A 210 14.39 -2.56 7.10
C LEU A 210 15.56 -2.95 7.98
N TYR A 211 16.24 -1.97 8.60
CA TYR A 211 17.39 -2.16 9.46
C TYR A 211 17.58 -0.94 10.38
N GLU A 212 18.15 -1.12 11.57
CA GLU A 212 18.24 -0.04 12.57
C GLU A 212 19.67 0.48 12.78
N LYS A 213 20.73 -0.27 12.40
CA LYS A 213 22.13 0.16 12.57
C LYS A 213 23.00 -0.28 11.37
N PRO A 214 23.10 0.55 10.31
CA PRO A 214 22.51 1.88 10.10
C PRO A 214 20.98 1.81 9.91
N TYR A 215 20.28 2.92 10.12
CA TYR A 215 18.87 2.95 9.75
C TYR A 215 18.68 2.86 8.24
N ILE A 216 17.83 1.95 7.80
CA ILE A 216 17.39 1.79 6.41
C ILE A 216 15.88 1.90 6.39
N VAL A 217 15.32 3.00 5.88
CA VAL A 217 13.94 3.41 6.16
C VAL A 217 13.19 3.82 4.91
N TYR A 218 12.03 3.19 4.70
CA TYR A 218 10.98 3.69 3.82
C TYR A 218 9.92 4.41 4.67
N PRO A 219 9.65 5.70 4.48
CA PRO A 219 8.56 6.39 5.18
C PRO A 219 7.19 5.99 4.62
N GLY A 220 7.16 5.46 3.40
CA GLY A 220 5.97 5.28 2.58
C GLY A 220 5.53 6.60 1.94
N ASN A 221 4.41 6.56 1.22
CA ASN A 221 3.82 7.76 0.66
C ASN A 221 3.12 8.62 1.74
N ILE A 222 2.92 9.90 1.46
CA ILE A 222 2.26 10.84 2.40
C ILE A 222 0.74 10.77 2.37
N GLN A 223 0.16 10.23 1.27
CA GLN A 223 -1.28 10.05 1.07
C GLN A 223 -1.53 8.78 0.28
N GLY A 224 -2.35 7.86 0.82
CA GLY A 224 -2.79 6.66 0.11
C GLY A 224 -3.73 6.99 -1.04
N ARG A 225 -3.60 6.30 -2.20
CA ARG A 225 -4.33 6.57 -3.44
C ARG A 225 -5.12 5.38 -3.96
N SER A 226 -5.00 4.24 -3.32
CA SER A 226 -5.70 3.01 -3.69
C SER A 226 -5.91 2.08 -2.51
N VAL A 227 -6.76 1.08 -2.71
CA VAL A 227 -7.02 0.02 -1.71
C VAL A 227 -5.79 -0.83 -1.37
N LYS A 228 -4.73 -0.77 -2.17
CA LYS A 228 -3.45 -1.43 -1.88
C LYS A 228 -2.59 -0.64 -0.89
N GLU A 229 -2.90 0.63 -0.68
CA GLU A 229 -2.14 1.55 0.16
C GLU A 229 -2.89 1.86 1.46
N THR A 230 -3.28 0.82 2.20
CA THR A 230 -4.06 0.93 3.43
C THR A 230 -3.27 1.48 4.61
N GLY A 231 -4.01 1.91 5.63
CA GLY A 231 -3.48 2.39 6.92
C GLY A 231 -2.93 3.82 6.86
N PRO A 232 -2.36 4.29 7.97
CA PRO A 232 -1.84 5.65 8.08
C PRO A 232 -0.64 5.89 7.17
N LYS A 233 -0.62 7.06 6.52
CA LYS A 233 0.42 7.54 5.62
C LYS A 233 1.06 8.79 6.16
N GLY A 234 2.37 8.99 5.91
CA GLY A 234 3.04 10.13 6.50
C GLY A 234 4.56 10.14 6.31
N CYS A 235 5.25 10.65 7.30
CA CYS A 235 6.70 10.85 7.27
C CYS A 235 7.34 10.52 8.63
N TYR A 236 8.66 10.49 8.66
CA TYR A 236 9.42 10.39 9.91
C TYR A 236 10.03 11.73 10.29
N VAL A 237 9.91 12.11 11.56
CA VAL A 237 10.80 13.06 12.22
C VAL A 237 11.90 12.26 12.90
N VAL A 238 13.14 12.62 12.64
CA VAL A 238 14.33 11.89 13.11
C VAL A 238 15.17 12.80 13.99
N ASP A 239 15.34 12.41 15.25
CA ASP A 239 16.21 13.07 16.23
C ASP A 239 17.55 12.36 16.28
N VAL A 240 18.64 13.03 15.93
CA VAL A 240 20.00 12.53 16.08
C VAL A 240 20.61 13.10 17.37
N ARG A 241 21.04 12.21 18.25
CA ARG A 241 21.58 12.55 19.57
C ARG A 241 23.09 12.74 19.54
N GLU A 242 23.65 13.27 20.66
CA GLU A 242 25.10 13.48 20.82
C GLU A 242 25.94 12.20 20.66
N ASN A 243 25.39 11.04 20.95
CA ASN A 243 26.04 9.76 20.77
C ASN A 243 25.95 9.19 19.34
N GLY A 244 25.31 9.94 18.43
CA GLY A 244 25.08 9.51 17.04
C GLY A 244 23.90 8.55 16.85
N GLU A 245 23.15 8.23 17.90
CA GLU A 245 21.93 7.44 17.78
C GLU A 245 20.79 8.28 17.22
N ALA A 246 20.08 7.72 16.25
CA ALA A 246 18.86 8.31 15.70
C ALA A 246 17.62 7.72 16.40
N ALA A 247 16.63 8.58 16.68
CA ALA A 247 15.32 8.17 17.15
C ALA A 247 14.27 8.62 16.13
N LEU A 248 13.45 7.68 15.66
CA LEU A 248 12.46 7.91 14.62
C LEU A 248 11.07 8.01 15.23
N GLN A 249 10.35 9.07 14.87
CA GLN A 249 8.94 9.23 15.20
C GLN A 249 8.13 9.37 13.92
N PHE A 250 7.16 8.47 13.72
CA PHE A 250 6.24 8.56 12.58
C PHE A 250 5.12 9.55 12.87
N HIS A 251 4.81 10.38 11.87
CA HIS A 251 3.71 11.33 11.91
C HIS A 251 2.76 11.10 10.74
N GLU A 252 1.48 10.94 11.05
CA GLU A 252 0.42 10.77 10.07
C GLU A 252 0.12 12.10 9.38
N LEU A 253 0.09 12.07 8.05
CA LEU A 253 -0.17 13.25 7.22
C LEU A 253 -1.43 13.10 6.36
N ASP A 254 -1.88 11.86 6.15
CA ASP A 254 -3.04 11.57 5.31
C ASP A 254 -4.32 12.25 5.83
N ILE A 255 -5.17 12.67 4.90
CA ILE A 255 -6.52 13.14 5.18
C ILE A 255 -7.59 12.19 4.61
N VAL A 256 -7.17 11.29 3.75
CA VAL A 256 -7.98 10.20 3.21
C VAL A 256 -7.29 8.88 3.55
N ARG A 257 -7.95 8.03 4.33
CA ARG A 257 -7.41 6.74 4.74
C ARG A 257 -8.10 5.60 4.01
N TRP A 258 -7.30 4.72 3.43
CA TRP A 258 -7.79 3.49 2.82
C TRP A 258 -7.79 2.36 3.84
N GLN A 259 -8.88 1.59 3.83
CA GLN A 259 -9.05 0.48 4.75
C GLN A 259 -9.70 -0.72 4.05
N VAL A 260 -9.22 -1.92 4.36
CA VAL A 260 -9.92 -3.17 4.06
C VAL A 260 -10.47 -3.71 5.38
N THR A 261 -11.76 -3.90 5.44
CA THR A 261 -12.46 -4.36 6.65
C THR A 261 -13.10 -5.71 6.37
N GLU A 262 -12.76 -6.69 7.16
CA GLU A 262 -13.39 -8.00 7.12
C GLU A 262 -14.72 -7.99 7.86
N LEU A 263 -15.74 -8.61 7.26
CA LEU A 263 -17.06 -8.82 7.84
C LEU A 263 -17.49 -10.27 7.57
N SER A 264 -17.59 -11.07 8.63
CA SER A 264 -18.11 -12.43 8.52
C SER A 264 -19.63 -12.44 8.42
N ILE A 265 -20.15 -13.29 7.52
CA ILE A 265 -21.59 -13.58 7.41
C ILE A 265 -22.02 -14.81 8.24
N ASP A 266 -21.11 -15.38 9.04
CA ASP A 266 -21.41 -16.54 9.86
C ASP A 266 -22.60 -16.25 10.80
N GLY A 267 -23.57 -17.18 10.82
CA GLY A 267 -24.77 -17.05 11.64
C GLY A 267 -25.79 -16.01 11.16
N MET A 268 -25.57 -15.37 10.01
CA MET A 268 -26.55 -14.47 9.42
C MET A 268 -27.56 -15.27 8.57
N GLU A 269 -28.83 -15.16 8.93
CA GLU A 269 -29.94 -15.85 8.29
C GLU A 269 -30.62 -15.00 7.21
N HIS A 270 -30.59 -13.65 7.38
CA HIS A 270 -31.36 -12.72 6.57
C HIS A 270 -30.51 -11.53 6.10
N GLU A 271 -30.86 -10.98 4.93
CA GLU A 271 -30.24 -9.80 4.34
C GLU A 271 -30.15 -8.61 5.31
N ALA A 272 -31.20 -8.38 6.10
CA ALA A 272 -31.24 -7.27 7.06
C ALA A 272 -30.09 -7.32 8.09
N GLN A 273 -29.69 -8.51 8.53
CA GLN A 273 -28.58 -8.67 9.50
C GLN A 273 -27.23 -8.27 8.88
N TRP A 274 -27.03 -8.61 7.60
CA TRP A 274 -25.84 -8.19 6.88
C TRP A 274 -25.81 -6.67 6.65
N VAL A 275 -26.93 -6.07 6.21
CA VAL A 275 -27.04 -4.61 6.03
C VAL A 275 -26.75 -3.89 7.34
N GLU A 276 -27.37 -4.32 8.45
CA GLU A 276 -27.14 -3.74 9.78
C GLU A 276 -25.67 -3.87 10.22
N ALA A 277 -25.03 -5.01 9.94
CA ALA A 277 -23.63 -5.23 10.28
C ALA A 277 -22.69 -4.30 9.48
N VAL A 278 -22.96 -4.08 8.19
CA VAL A 278 -22.22 -3.14 7.36
C VAL A 278 -22.41 -1.71 7.87
N GLU A 279 -23.66 -1.28 8.11
CA GLU A 279 -23.96 0.06 8.61
C GLU A 279 -23.31 0.32 9.98
N ARG A 280 -23.37 -0.62 10.89
CA ARG A 280 -22.71 -0.53 12.21
C ARG A 280 -21.18 -0.38 12.03
N ARG A 281 -20.58 -1.17 11.15
CA ARG A 281 -19.14 -1.08 10.90
C ARG A 281 -18.74 0.27 10.28
N ILE A 282 -19.58 0.86 9.43
CA ILE A 282 -19.35 2.20 8.88
C ILE A 282 -19.37 3.25 10.00
N GLU A 283 -20.31 3.16 10.94
CA GLU A 283 -20.34 4.09 12.08
C GLU A 283 -19.14 3.89 13.02
N ASP A 284 -18.75 2.64 13.30
CA ASP A 284 -17.53 2.35 14.08
C ASP A 284 -16.28 3.00 13.44
N ILE A 285 -16.15 2.90 12.11
CA ILE A 285 -15.04 3.52 11.36
C ILE A 285 -15.10 5.05 11.48
N ARG A 286 -16.29 5.63 11.35
CA ARG A 286 -16.51 7.07 11.44
C ARG A 286 -16.15 7.63 12.81
N GLU A 287 -16.53 6.90 13.89
CA GLU A 287 -16.25 7.27 15.27
C GLU A 287 -14.76 7.12 15.62
N ALA A 288 -14.09 6.11 15.06
CA ALA A 288 -12.68 5.86 15.32
C ALA A 288 -11.77 6.99 14.80
N ASP A 289 -12.05 7.50 13.59
CA ASP A 289 -11.24 8.53 12.93
C ASP A 289 -12.12 9.69 12.40
N PRO A 290 -12.77 10.47 13.27
CA PRO A 290 -13.75 11.48 12.88
C PRO A 290 -13.15 12.65 12.11
N HIS A 291 -11.81 12.76 12.06
CA HIS A 291 -11.07 13.83 11.38
C HIS A 291 -10.60 13.45 9.98
N LEU A 292 -10.83 12.21 9.56
CA LEU A 292 -10.42 11.69 8.27
C LEU A 292 -11.64 11.40 7.39
N MET A 293 -11.44 11.41 6.08
CA MET A 293 -12.28 10.66 5.17
C MET A 293 -11.73 9.24 5.08
N THR A 294 -12.57 8.22 5.25
CA THR A 294 -12.15 6.83 5.07
C THR A 294 -12.75 6.27 3.78
N VAL A 295 -11.91 5.64 2.96
CA VAL A 295 -12.35 4.82 1.82
C VAL A 295 -12.20 3.36 2.22
N VAL A 296 -13.33 2.66 2.35
CA VAL A 296 -13.38 1.29 2.86
C VAL A 296 -13.79 0.30 1.77
N ARG A 297 -13.06 -0.82 1.68
CA ARG A 297 -13.49 -2.04 1.00
C ARG A 297 -13.88 -3.07 2.04
N PHE A 298 -15.08 -3.60 1.93
CA PHE A 298 -15.50 -4.72 2.78
C PHE A 298 -15.12 -6.04 2.12
N ARG A 299 -14.46 -6.91 2.87
CA ARG A 299 -14.19 -8.28 2.51
C ARG A 299 -15.19 -9.17 3.27
N LEU A 300 -16.17 -9.69 2.55
CA LEU A 300 -17.24 -10.50 3.11
C LEU A 300 -16.76 -11.95 3.19
N THR A 301 -16.56 -12.46 4.40
CA THR A 301 -16.04 -13.80 4.68
C THR A 301 -17.08 -14.65 5.38
N GLY A 302 -16.74 -15.90 5.74
CA GLY A 302 -17.64 -16.81 6.46
C GLY A 302 -18.60 -17.57 5.55
N ARG A 303 -19.49 -18.36 6.15
CA ARG A 303 -20.43 -19.24 5.46
C ARG A 303 -21.83 -19.08 5.99
N GLY A 304 -22.80 -18.92 5.09
CA GLY A 304 -24.18 -18.71 5.50
C GLY A 304 -25.17 -18.59 4.36
N ASN A 305 -26.45 -18.56 4.70
CA ASN A 305 -27.55 -18.42 3.73
C ASN A 305 -27.50 -17.07 2.99
N VAL A 306 -26.93 -16.03 3.61
CA VAL A 306 -26.77 -14.71 3.02
C VAL A 306 -25.84 -14.74 1.80
N HIS A 307 -24.90 -15.68 1.71
CA HIS A 307 -24.01 -15.81 0.54
C HIS A 307 -24.78 -15.87 -0.78
N ARG A 308 -25.88 -16.61 -0.86
CA ARG A 308 -26.69 -16.71 -2.09
C ARG A 308 -27.24 -15.36 -2.52
N LEU A 309 -27.65 -14.52 -1.58
CA LEU A 309 -28.13 -13.17 -1.87
C LEU A 309 -27.01 -12.26 -2.38
N LEU A 310 -25.81 -12.41 -1.81
CA LEU A 310 -24.64 -11.64 -2.20
C LEU A 310 -24.13 -12.02 -3.60
N ALA A 311 -24.11 -13.32 -3.92
CA ALA A 311 -23.56 -13.85 -5.18
C ALA A 311 -24.55 -13.77 -6.35
N GLU A 312 -25.85 -14.08 -6.11
CA GLU A 312 -26.83 -14.31 -7.19
C GLU A 312 -27.75 -13.12 -7.45
N LYS A 313 -28.06 -12.29 -6.44
CA LYS A 313 -29.12 -11.27 -6.53
C LYS A 313 -28.63 -9.82 -6.67
N GLY A 314 -27.33 -9.59 -6.75
CA GLY A 314 -26.81 -8.23 -6.85
C GLY A 314 -27.03 -7.37 -5.59
N ALA A 315 -27.46 -7.96 -4.47
CA ALA A 315 -27.73 -7.25 -3.22
C ALA A 315 -26.54 -6.42 -2.74
N ALA A 316 -25.32 -6.92 -2.97
CA ALA A 316 -24.09 -6.18 -2.67
C ALA A 316 -23.97 -4.90 -3.51
N ALA A 317 -24.33 -4.93 -4.80
CA ALA A 317 -24.30 -3.77 -5.68
C ALA A 317 -25.40 -2.74 -5.31
N ASP A 318 -26.57 -3.21 -4.93
CA ASP A 318 -27.68 -2.33 -4.53
C ASP A 318 -27.35 -1.62 -3.21
N LEU A 319 -26.84 -2.34 -2.20
CA LEU A 319 -26.39 -1.72 -0.95
C LEU A 319 -25.24 -0.75 -1.18
N LEU A 320 -24.24 -1.13 -2.01
CA LEU A 320 -23.14 -0.25 -2.36
C LEU A 320 -23.62 1.08 -2.95
N SER A 321 -24.54 1.02 -3.91
CA SER A 321 -25.12 2.20 -4.54
C SER A 321 -25.84 3.09 -3.52
N GLU A 322 -26.58 2.50 -2.58
CA GLU A 322 -27.27 3.27 -1.55
C GLU A 322 -26.31 3.91 -0.54
N LEU A 323 -25.28 3.17 -0.08
CA LEU A 323 -24.25 3.70 0.81
C LEU A 323 -23.51 4.87 0.16
N GLN A 324 -23.09 4.71 -1.11
CA GLN A 324 -22.42 5.75 -1.88
C GLN A 324 -23.31 6.98 -2.09
N ARG A 325 -24.60 6.78 -2.35
CA ARG A 325 -25.58 7.89 -2.47
C ARG A 325 -25.69 8.69 -1.19
N ARG A 326 -25.78 8.01 -0.02
CA ARG A 326 -25.86 8.68 1.29
C ARG A 326 -24.61 9.51 1.58
N GLU A 327 -23.44 8.94 1.35
CA GLU A 327 -22.16 9.65 1.58
C GLU A 327 -21.93 10.78 0.55
N ALA A 328 -22.41 10.63 -0.68
CA ALA A 328 -22.40 11.73 -1.66
C ALA A 328 -23.19 12.95 -1.19
N LEU A 329 -24.36 12.76 -0.59
CA LEU A 329 -25.16 13.83 -0.02
C LEU A 329 -24.46 14.53 1.16
N ARG A 330 -23.72 13.78 1.97
CA ARG A 330 -22.88 14.36 3.05
C ARG A 330 -21.74 15.20 2.47
N ALA A 331 -21.08 14.69 1.42
CA ALA A 331 -20.03 15.42 0.72
C ALA A 331 -20.51 16.72 0.10
N GLU A 332 -21.71 16.76 -0.49
CA GLU A 332 -22.34 17.98 -1.01
C GLU A 332 -22.56 19.02 0.09
N ARG A 333 -22.81 18.59 1.32
CA ARG A 333 -22.92 19.46 2.51
C ARG A 333 -21.56 19.86 3.08
N LYS A 334 -20.47 19.43 2.47
CA LYS A 334 -19.08 19.66 2.91
C LYS A 334 -18.74 19.03 4.28
N GLU A 335 -19.38 17.93 4.59
CA GLU A 335 -19.12 17.13 5.80
C GLU A 335 -17.97 16.13 5.57
N TYR A 336 -16.82 16.60 5.06
CA TYR A 336 -15.70 15.73 4.65
C TYR A 336 -14.99 15.00 5.77
N PRO A 337 -14.63 15.63 6.89
CA PRO A 337 -14.17 14.87 8.05
C PRO A 337 -15.28 13.92 8.51
N GLY A 338 -14.92 12.65 8.69
CA GLY A 338 -15.87 11.61 9.08
C GLY A 338 -16.71 11.02 7.93
N LEU A 339 -16.46 11.37 6.66
CA LEU A 339 -17.02 10.62 5.53
C LEU A 339 -16.43 9.20 5.49
N VAL A 340 -17.29 8.21 5.25
CA VAL A 340 -16.89 6.81 5.04
C VAL A 340 -17.39 6.35 3.67
N TRP A 341 -16.53 6.44 2.67
CA TRP A 341 -16.83 6.03 1.32
C TRP A 341 -16.62 4.53 1.14
N THR A 342 -17.68 3.77 0.95
CA THR A 342 -17.58 2.36 0.60
C THR A 342 -17.17 2.24 -0.88
N GLU A 343 -15.97 1.74 -1.11
CA GLU A 343 -15.42 1.55 -2.47
C GLU A 343 -16.02 0.30 -3.12
N GLY A 344 -16.23 -0.77 -2.34
CA GLY A 344 -16.82 -1.99 -2.84
C GLY A 344 -16.89 -3.11 -1.82
N PHE A 345 -17.50 -4.21 -2.26
CA PHE A 345 -17.57 -5.48 -1.55
C PHE A 345 -16.78 -6.55 -2.31
N ALA A 346 -15.79 -7.17 -1.66
CA ALA A 346 -15.14 -8.39 -2.12
C ALA A 346 -15.83 -9.58 -1.46
N VAL A 347 -16.61 -10.34 -2.24
CA VAL A 347 -17.37 -11.49 -1.73
C VAL A 347 -16.47 -12.72 -1.76
N GLU A 348 -15.93 -13.06 -0.59
CA GLU A 348 -15.10 -14.24 -0.32
C GLU A 348 -15.84 -15.24 0.59
N SER A 349 -17.13 -14.99 0.85
CA SER A 349 -17.99 -15.88 1.64
C SER A 349 -18.40 -17.10 0.84
N GLY A 350 -18.98 -18.09 1.52
CA GLY A 350 -19.51 -19.32 0.93
C GLY A 350 -20.88 -19.72 1.46
N LEU A 351 -21.51 -20.70 0.81
CA LEU A 351 -22.75 -21.29 1.30
C LEU A 351 -22.53 -21.99 2.64
N ALA A 352 -23.57 -22.00 3.46
CA ALA A 352 -23.58 -22.83 4.67
C ALA A 352 -23.40 -24.31 4.28
N VAL A 353 -22.42 -24.94 4.90
CA VAL A 353 -22.07 -26.34 4.64
C VAL A 353 -22.05 -27.10 5.95
N ASP A 354 -22.77 -28.19 6.02
CA ASP A 354 -22.66 -29.12 7.14
C ASP A 354 -21.35 -29.91 7.05
N ARG A 355 -20.27 -29.35 7.65
CA ARG A 355 -18.96 -29.99 7.66
C ARG A 355 -18.99 -31.35 8.30
N SER A 356 -19.80 -31.58 9.34
CA SER A 356 -19.90 -32.85 10.03
C SER A 356 -20.49 -33.93 9.12
N ARG A 357 -21.45 -33.55 8.30
CA ARG A 357 -22.02 -34.44 7.30
C ARG A 357 -21.02 -34.75 6.19
N LEU A 358 -20.37 -33.72 5.63
CA LEU A 358 -19.38 -33.89 4.55
C LEU A 358 -18.20 -34.77 4.98
N LEU A 359 -17.74 -34.66 6.22
CA LEU A 359 -16.67 -35.50 6.76
C LEU A 359 -17.04 -37.00 6.79
N GLN A 360 -18.33 -37.32 6.87
CA GLN A 360 -18.84 -38.69 6.89
C GLN A 360 -19.17 -39.23 5.48
N GLU A 361 -19.28 -38.35 4.49
CA GLU A 361 -19.57 -38.72 3.11
C GLU A 361 -18.35 -39.31 2.41
N ASP A 362 -18.57 -40.40 1.67
CA ASP A 362 -17.57 -40.99 0.75
C ASP A 362 -17.58 -40.21 -0.57
N SER A 363 -17.17 -38.96 -0.50
CA SER A 363 -17.11 -38.01 -1.62
C SER A 363 -15.75 -37.35 -1.69
N PHE A 364 -15.38 -36.83 -2.86
CA PHE A 364 -14.14 -36.07 -3.07
C PHE A 364 -14.03 -34.91 -2.06
N LEU A 365 -15.15 -34.23 -1.81
CA LEU A 365 -15.21 -33.12 -0.86
C LEU A 365 -14.98 -33.57 0.57
N GLY A 366 -15.58 -34.72 0.97
CA GLY A 366 -15.38 -35.34 2.28
C GLY A 366 -13.93 -35.78 2.49
N GLU A 367 -13.28 -36.35 1.45
CA GLU A 367 -11.86 -36.73 1.53
C GLU A 367 -10.95 -35.51 1.67
N MET A 368 -11.19 -34.47 0.88
CA MET A 368 -10.42 -33.23 0.95
C MET A 368 -10.52 -32.54 2.33
N LEU A 369 -11.74 -32.53 2.92
CA LEU A 369 -11.96 -32.02 4.27
C LEU A 369 -11.24 -32.86 5.33
N ARG A 370 -11.34 -34.21 5.22
CA ARG A 370 -10.61 -35.12 6.14
C ARG A 370 -9.11 -34.90 6.07
N LEU A 371 -8.56 -34.69 4.89
CA LEU A 371 -7.14 -34.38 4.70
C LEU A 371 -6.75 -33.05 5.34
N ALA A 372 -7.56 -31.99 5.16
CA ALA A 372 -7.31 -30.68 5.75
C ALA A 372 -7.37 -30.68 7.28
N GLU A 373 -8.29 -31.46 7.88
CA GLU A 373 -8.42 -31.59 9.35
C GLU A 373 -7.38 -32.51 9.99
N LYS A 374 -6.89 -33.52 9.25
CA LYS A 374 -5.81 -34.40 9.72
C LYS A 374 -4.51 -33.66 10.03
N GLY A 375 -4.30 -32.46 9.46
CA GLY A 375 -3.10 -31.65 9.66
C GLY A 375 -2.79 -31.23 11.11
N GLU A 376 -3.71 -31.48 12.04
CA GLU A 376 -3.55 -31.18 13.46
C GLU A 376 -2.95 -32.32 14.30
N GLY A 377 -2.68 -33.52 13.71
CA GLY A 377 -2.15 -34.70 14.41
C GLY A 377 -0.72 -35.06 13.98
N GLU A 378 0.14 -35.51 14.94
CA GLU A 378 1.54 -35.85 14.72
C GLU A 378 1.81 -36.92 13.64
N GLY A 379 0.84 -37.75 13.25
CA GLY A 379 1.00 -38.81 12.23
C GLY A 379 0.67 -38.40 10.79
N SER A 380 0.12 -37.21 10.58
CA SER A 380 -0.42 -36.76 9.29
C SER A 380 0.48 -35.77 8.58
N ARG A 381 1.55 -35.33 9.22
CA ARG A 381 2.40 -34.26 8.72
C ARG A 381 3.18 -34.67 7.46
N GLU A 382 3.67 -35.90 7.41
CA GLU A 382 4.37 -36.43 6.22
C GLU A 382 3.45 -36.58 5.01
N GLU A 383 2.21 -37.07 5.20
CA GLU A 383 1.22 -37.18 4.10
C GLU A 383 0.84 -35.79 3.55
N LEU A 384 0.75 -34.77 4.41
CA LEU A 384 0.44 -33.40 4.00
C LEU A 384 1.61 -32.73 3.29
N GLU A 385 2.85 -32.96 3.74
CA GLU A 385 4.05 -32.50 3.07
C GLU A 385 4.17 -33.10 1.68
N ASP A 386 3.80 -34.35 1.48
CA ASP A 386 3.76 -35.03 0.17
C ASP A 386 2.71 -34.41 -0.77
N ILE A 387 1.50 -34.13 -0.26
CA ILE A 387 0.43 -33.47 -1.01
C ILE A 387 0.84 -32.06 -1.43
N ILE A 388 1.32 -31.26 -0.50
CA ILE A 388 1.78 -29.91 -0.78
C ILE A 388 2.95 -29.94 -1.77
N SER A 389 3.93 -30.81 -1.56
CA SER A 389 5.09 -30.96 -2.44
C SER A 389 4.68 -31.34 -3.86
N SER A 390 3.72 -32.26 -4.00
CA SER A 390 3.15 -32.64 -5.29
C SER A 390 2.42 -31.46 -5.97
N ALA A 391 1.64 -30.71 -5.20
CA ALA A 391 0.87 -29.58 -5.74
C ALA A 391 1.78 -28.43 -6.22
N ILE A 392 2.87 -28.15 -5.51
CA ILE A 392 3.81 -27.08 -5.84
C ILE A 392 4.93 -27.52 -6.81
N ALA A 393 5.09 -28.83 -7.08
CA ALA A 393 6.15 -29.36 -7.93
C ALA A 393 6.25 -28.66 -9.30
N PRO A 394 5.15 -28.37 -10.02
CA PRO A 394 5.22 -27.63 -11.28
C PRO A 394 5.78 -26.22 -11.14
N LEU A 395 5.55 -25.56 -9.99
CA LEU A 395 6.04 -24.22 -9.72
C LEU A 395 7.54 -24.24 -9.38
N MET A 396 8.05 -25.36 -8.84
CA MET A 396 9.46 -25.56 -8.50
C MET A 396 10.37 -25.69 -9.73
N GLU A 397 9.82 -25.87 -10.91
CA GLU A 397 10.59 -25.86 -12.17
C GLU A 397 11.10 -24.46 -12.50
N ASN A 398 10.38 -23.40 -12.10
CA ASN A 398 10.80 -22.02 -12.28
C ASN A 398 11.80 -21.62 -11.17
N ARG A 399 12.97 -21.11 -11.56
CA ARG A 399 14.07 -20.76 -10.64
C ARG A 399 13.67 -19.65 -9.62
N GLU A 400 12.89 -18.67 -10.04
CA GLU A 400 12.46 -17.57 -9.18
C GLU A 400 11.39 -18.04 -8.18
N LEU A 401 10.38 -18.79 -8.67
CA LEU A 401 9.35 -19.36 -7.81
C LEU A 401 9.92 -20.34 -6.79
N ARG A 402 10.90 -21.15 -7.18
CA ARG A 402 11.62 -22.03 -6.25
C ARG A 402 12.27 -21.26 -5.09
N ARG A 403 12.90 -20.12 -5.40
CA ARG A 403 13.53 -19.27 -4.37
C ARG A 403 12.49 -18.70 -3.40
N LEU A 404 11.33 -18.30 -3.90
CA LEU A 404 10.23 -17.77 -3.08
C LEU A 404 9.60 -18.87 -2.23
N LEU A 405 9.27 -20.00 -2.82
CA LEU A 405 8.66 -21.14 -2.13
C LEU A 405 9.59 -21.76 -1.07
N SER A 406 10.91 -21.65 -1.23
CA SER A 406 11.87 -22.07 -0.19
C SER A 406 11.92 -21.18 1.05
N GLN A 407 11.32 -19.99 0.99
CA GLN A 407 11.20 -19.06 2.13
C GLN A 407 9.88 -19.19 2.87
N VAL A 408 8.91 -19.93 2.32
CA VAL A 408 7.60 -20.17 2.91
C VAL A 408 7.73 -21.20 4.03
N SER A 409 7.25 -20.85 5.19
CA SER A 409 7.25 -21.73 6.36
C SER A 409 6.28 -22.91 6.19
N GLU A 410 6.48 -24.00 6.92
CA GLU A 410 5.55 -25.13 6.92
C GLU A 410 4.16 -24.74 7.43
N GLU A 411 4.09 -23.78 8.33
CA GLU A 411 2.83 -23.25 8.85
C GLU A 411 2.04 -22.50 7.76
N GLU A 412 2.71 -21.67 6.96
CA GLU A 412 2.11 -20.99 5.80
C GLU A 412 1.63 -21.99 4.73
N LYS A 413 2.36 -23.07 4.51
CA LYS A 413 1.95 -24.13 3.58
C LYS A 413 0.70 -24.86 4.06
N LEU A 414 0.58 -25.11 5.36
CA LEU A 414 -0.62 -25.69 5.97
C LEU A 414 -1.82 -24.75 5.83
N ASP A 415 -1.62 -23.44 5.99
CA ASP A 415 -2.67 -22.43 5.76
C ASP A 415 -3.11 -22.39 4.29
N TRP A 416 -2.20 -22.60 3.34
CA TRP A 416 -2.56 -22.77 1.94
C TRP A 416 -3.44 -24.00 1.68
N LEU A 417 -3.15 -25.11 2.34
CA LEU A 417 -3.96 -26.32 2.22
C LEU A 417 -5.38 -26.10 2.79
N ARG A 418 -5.49 -25.43 3.94
CA ARG A 418 -6.77 -25.03 4.53
C ARG A 418 -7.55 -24.10 3.58
N GLY A 419 -6.87 -23.10 3.03
CA GLY A 419 -7.47 -22.20 2.04
C GLY A 419 -7.94 -22.93 0.77
N ALA A 420 -7.16 -23.91 0.28
CA ALA A 420 -7.55 -24.73 -0.86
C ALA A 420 -8.77 -25.61 -0.56
N ALA A 421 -8.86 -26.17 0.66
CA ALA A 421 -10.03 -26.93 1.09
C ALA A 421 -11.30 -26.06 1.15
N GLU A 422 -11.18 -24.85 1.73
CA GLU A 422 -12.29 -23.89 1.79
C GLU A 422 -12.75 -23.44 0.39
N LEU A 423 -11.79 -23.18 -0.50
CA LEU A 423 -12.08 -22.86 -1.92
C LEU A 423 -12.78 -24.01 -2.62
N GLY A 424 -12.28 -25.25 -2.44
CA GLY A 424 -12.89 -26.44 -3.00
C GLY A 424 -14.32 -26.66 -2.52
N ILE A 425 -14.59 -26.46 -1.22
CA ILE A 425 -15.94 -26.50 -0.67
C ILE A 425 -16.84 -25.47 -1.36
N THR A 426 -16.34 -24.23 -1.52
CA THR A 426 -17.10 -23.15 -2.13
C THR A 426 -17.46 -23.45 -3.59
N LEU A 427 -16.49 -23.97 -4.37
CA LEU A 427 -16.67 -24.25 -5.78
C LEU A 427 -17.58 -25.48 -6.02
N LEU A 428 -17.41 -26.54 -5.21
CA LEU A 428 -18.14 -27.80 -5.43
C LEU A 428 -19.54 -27.77 -4.81
N SER A 429 -19.75 -27.14 -3.66
CA SER A 429 -21.10 -26.98 -3.10
C SER A 429 -22.00 -26.06 -3.91
N GLY A 430 -21.42 -25.14 -4.73
CA GLY A 430 -22.19 -24.35 -5.70
C GLY A 430 -22.67 -25.16 -6.92
N LEU A 431 -21.95 -26.24 -7.28
CA LEU A 431 -22.30 -27.11 -8.41
C LEU A 431 -23.42 -28.11 -8.05
N GLU A 432 -23.52 -28.56 -6.81
CA GLU A 432 -24.59 -29.46 -6.36
C GLU A 432 -25.95 -28.75 -6.31
N GLY A 433 -26.01 -27.45 -6.04
CA GLY A 433 -27.24 -26.65 -6.10
C GLY A 433 -27.74 -26.35 -7.52
N ALA A 434 -26.86 -26.38 -8.52
CA ALA A 434 -27.22 -26.17 -9.93
C ALA A 434 -27.76 -27.44 -10.60
N GLY A 435 -27.39 -28.63 -10.09
CA GLY A 435 -27.86 -29.93 -10.62
C GLY A 435 -29.30 -30.27 -10.28
N GLU A 436 -29.88 -29.72 -9.23
CA GLU A 436 -31.29 -29.97 -8.85
C GLU A 436 -32.29 -29.06 -9.59
N ALA A 437 -31.83 -27.99 -10.27
CA ALA A 437 -32.69 -27.06 -11.00
C ALA A 437 -32.90 -27.43 -12.48
N GLU A 438 -32.15 -28.37 -13.08
CA GLU A 438 -32.25 -28.78 -14.50
C GLU A 438 -33.10 -30.01 -14.76
N GLY A 439 -33.87 -30.50 -13.80
CA GLY A 439 -34.80 -31.64 -13.93
C GLY A 439 -36.15 -31.29 -14.56
N GLY A 440 -36.25 -30.37 -15.52
CA GLY A 440 -37.55 -30.00 -16.06
C GLY A 440 -37.57 -29.30 -17.41
N PHE A 441 -36.90 -29.79 -18.43
CA PHE A 441 -37.20 -29.35 -19.80
C PHE A 441 -37.38 -30.57 -20.75
N ARG A 442 -38.65 -30.83 -21.04
CA ARG A 442 -39.07 -31.74 -22.11
C ARG A 442 -38.86 -31.10 -23.49
N ASP A 443 -38.35 -31.93 -24.39
CA ASP A 443 -38.33 -31.80 -25.83
C ASP A 443 -39.47 -31.01 -26.47
N LYS A 444 -39.14 -30.17 -27.42
CA LYS A 444 -39.75 -30.13 -28.76
C LYS A 444 -38.84 -29.44 -29.77
N PRO A 445 -38.73 -30.03 -30.99
CA PRO A 445 -37.98 -29.44 -32.09
C PRO A 445 -38.86 -28.52 -32.91
N ASP A 446 -38.37 -27.45 -33.45
CA ASP A 446 -38.64 -27.14 -34.86
C ASP A 446 -37.77 -25.94 -35.35
N GLY A 447 -37.42 -26.09 -36.59
CA GLY A 447 -36.51 -25.31 -37.35
C GLY A 447 -37.04 -23.93 -37.80
N GLY A 448 -36.12 -23.16 -38.23
CA GLY A 448 -36.36 -21.87 -38.91
C GLY A 448 -35.06 -21.11 -39.19
N ARG A 449 -34.50 -21.34 -40.39
CA ARG A 449 -33.55 -20.44 -41.06
C ARG A 449 -34.19 -19.07 -41.22
N TYR A 450 -33.39 -18.02 -41.16
CA TYR A 450 -33.42 -16.84 -42.06
C TYR A 450 -32.18 -16.00 -41.78
N ASP A 451 -31.48 -15.87 -42.74
CA ASP A 451 -30.77 -14.97 -43.66
C ASP A 451 -30.48 -13.55 -43.11
N GLU A 452 -29.25 -13.19 -43.47
CA GLU A 452 -28.60 -11.91 -43.64
C GLU A 452 -29.53 -10.71 -43.90
N ASP A 453 -29.26 -9.61 -43.18
CA ASP A 453 -28.86 -8.31 -43.74
C ASP A 453 -28.19 -7.44 -42.67
#